data_6767da1780f6b9aabb7d9392eab68c2b
#
_entry.id   6767da1780f6b9aabb7d9392eab68c2b
#
_cell.length_a   1.000
_cell.length_b   1.000
_cell.length_c   1.000
_cell.angle_alpha   90.00
_cell.angle_beta   90.00
_cell.angle_gamma   90.00
#
_symmetry.space_group_name_H-M   'P 1'
#
loop_
_entity.id
_entity.type
_entity.pdbx_description
1 polymer ?
#
loop_
_entity_poly.entity_id
_entity_poly.type
_entity_poly.pdbx_seq_one_letter_code
_entity_poly.pdbx_strand_id
1 'polypeptide(L)'
;DEIVWILLRAGTGFVMAGSFMVIESWLNDKSTNETRGMIFGLYSMITYFGITAGQMSVAVGTFLGPTLFIITGIIFCLSLLPVSLSTRSTPAPPASVSLDLGAIWRNSPVAAVACFLVGIANGCFGTLGAVYGSQTGMSPAAVAAMMSAAVLAGALIQIPVGKISDITDRRYVLAAAAGGASIAGLLILILRPQSAYLVFSLVSIYGALAYALYSVAVAHANDHAGSGDFVKLSGGLLL
;
A
#
# COMPACT_ATOMS: atom_id res chain seq x y z
N ASP A 1 18.97 6.58 -19.45
CA ASP A 1 19.05 7.91 -18.84
C ASP A 1 18.28 7.89 -17.51
N GLU A 2 18.99 8.10 -16.40
CA GLU A 2 18.43 8.01 -15.03
C GLU A 2 17.32 9.03 -14.80
N ILE A 3 17.44 10.23 -15.37
CA ILE A 3 16.45 11.30 -15.23
C ILE A 3 15.12 10.88 -15.88
N VAL A 4 15.19 10.31 -17.08
CA VAL A 4 13.99 9.81 -17.78
C VAL A 4 13.31 8.71 -16.96
N TRP A 5 14.09 7.82 -16.34
CA TRP A 5 13.56 6.77 -15.47
C TRP A 5 12.86 7.35 -14.23
N ILE A 6 13.47 8.34 -13.57
CA ILE A 6 12.88 9.02 -12.41
C ILE A 6 11.55 9.70 -12.80
N LEU A 7 11.52 10.41 -13.93
CA LEU A 7 10.31 11.10 -14.40
C LEU A 7 9.18 10.10 -14.73
N LEU A 8 9.52 9.00 -15.41
CA LEU A 8 8.55 7.94 -15.71
C LEU A 8 8.02 7.28 -14.43
N ARG A 9 8.86 7.02 -13.43
CA ARG A 9 8.44 6.47 -12.13
C ARG A 9 7.54 7.43 -11.36
N ALA A 10 7.90 8.72 -11.34
CA ALA A 10 7.06 9.75 -10.72
C ALA A 10 5.70 9.86 -11.42
N GLY A 11 5.66 9.89 -12.75
CA GLY A 11 4.43 9.90 -13.53
C GLY A 11 3.56 8.66 -13.28
N THR A 12 4.18 7.47 -13.26
CA THR A 12 3.47 6.22 -12.95
C THR A 12 2.89 6.25 -11.55
N GLY A 13 3.65 6.71 -10.56
CA GLY A 13 3.19 6.83 -9.16
C GLY A 13 1.98 7.76 -9.04
N PHE A 14 2.04 8.91 -9.70
CA PHE A 14 0.94 9.88 -9.72
C PHE A 14 -0.34 9.29 -10.34
N VAL A 15 -0.23 8.63 -11.50
CA VAL A 15 -1.37 7.99 -12.18
C VAL A 15 -1.95 6.86 -11.32
N MET A 16 -1.11 6.05 -10.69
CA MET A 16 -1.55 4.98 -9.79
C MET A 16 -2.29 5.51 -8.57
N ALA A 17 -1.75 6.55 -7.91
CA ALA A 17 -2.42 7.19 -6.78
C ALA A 17 -3.80 7.74 -7.17
N GLY A 18 -3.89 8.42 -8.32
CA GLY A 18 -5.16 8.88 -8.87
C GLY A 18 -6.15 7.75 -9.16
N SER A 19 -5.66 6.63 -9.71
CA SER A 19 -6.50 5.46 -9.99
C SER A 19 -7.04 4.83 -8.70
N PHE A 20 -6.23 4.67 -7.68
CA PHE A 20 -6.67 4.16 -6.38
C PHE A 20 -7.71 5.09 -5.75
N MET A 21 -7.47 6.40 -5.78
CA MET A 21 -8.41 7.40 -5.25
C MET A 21 -9.79 7.30 -5.95
N VAL A 22 -9.82 7.18 -7.27
CA VAL A 22 -11.08 7.05 -8.04
C VAL A 22 -11.79 5.75 -7.70
N ILE A 23 -11.07 4.62 -7.63
CA ILE A 23 -11.64 3.31 -7.31
C ILE A 23 -12.21 3.32 -5.88
N GLU A 24 -11.46 3.80 -4.91
CA GLU A 24 -11.88 3.84 -3.50
C GLU A 24 -13.07 4.79 -3.30
N SER A 25 -13.06 5.95 -3.94
CA SER A 25 -14.20 6.86 -3.93
C SER A 25 -15.45 6.22 -4.50
N TRP A 26 -15.33 5.52 -5.64
CA TRP A 26 -16.45 4.82 -6.26
C TRP A 26 -16.98 3.66 -5.41
N LEU A 27 -16.08 2.85 -4.83
CA LEU A 27 -16.47 1.78 -3.92
C LEU A 27 -17.18 2.33 -2.68
N ASN A 28 -16.71 3.45 -2.15
CA ASN A 28 -17.34 4.11 -1.01
C ASN A 28 -18.74 4.63 -1.35
N ASP A 29 -18.92 5.25 -2.53
CA ASP A 29 -20.21 5.77 -3.00
C ASP A 29 -21.26 4.65 -3.21
N LYS A 30 -20.82 3.47 -3.69
CA LYS A 30 -21.68 2.31 -3.96
C LYS A 30 -21.89 1.41 -2.74
N SER A 31 -21.18 1.62 -1.64
CA SER A 31 -21.31 0.83 -0.42
C SER A 31 -22.29 1.46 0.57
N THR A 32 -23.05 0.64 1.29
CA THR A 32 -23.82 1.07 2.48
C THR A 32 -22.94 0.95 3.72
N ASN A 33 -23.36 1.58 4.83
CA ASN A 33 -22.62 1.46 6.10
C ASN A 33 -22.45 0.01 6.56
N GLU A 34 -23.41 -0.87 6.20
CA GLU A 34 -23.39 -2.30 6.54
C GLU A 34 -22.42 -3.11 5.67
N THR A 35 -22.25 -2.73 4.39
CA THR A 35 -21.47 -3.51 3.40
C THR A 35 -20.08 -2.92 3.16
N ARG A 36 -19.82 -1.69 3.58
CA ARG A 36 -18.57 -0.97 3.31
C ARG A 36 -17.34 -1.73 3.77
N GLY A 37 -17.34 -2.24 5.00
CA GLY A 37 -16.21 -3.00 5.54
C GLY A 37 -15.89 -4.26 4.72
N MET A 38 -16.93 -4.98 4.29
CA MET A 38 -16.77 -6.18 3.45
C MET A 38 -16.21 -5.83 2.06
N ILE A 39 -16.73 -4.77 1.43
CA ILE A 39 -16.30 -4.35 0.09
C ILE A 39 -14.85 -3.89 0.11
N PHE A 40 -14.46 -3.04 1.08
CA PHE A 40 -13.08 -2.59 1.22
C PHE A 40 -12.13 -3.71 1.65
N GLY A 41 -12.60 -4.65 2.47
CA GLY A 41 -11.84 -5.87 2.80
C GLY A 41 -11.54 -6.72 1.58
N LEU A 42 -12.54 -6.96 0.72
CA LEU A 42 -12.37 -7.71 -0.53
C LEU A 42 -11.44 -6.97 -1.51
N TYR A 43 -11.60 -5.66 -1.65
CA TYR A 43 -10.73 -4.81 -2.46
C TYR A 43 -9.26 -4.91 -1.99
N SER A 44 -9.02 -4.81 -0.70
CA SER A 44 -7.67 -4.95 -0.12
C SER A 44 -7.08 -6.35 -0.37
N MET A 45 -7.89 -7.41 -0.19
CA MET A 45 -7.45 -8.78 -0.48
C MET A 45 -7.06 -8.96 -1.94
N ILE A 46 -7.87 -8.48 -2.88
CA ILE A 46 -7.57 -8.54 -4.32
C ILE A 46 -6.29 -7.77 -4.63
N THR A 47 -6.11 -6.59 -4.05
CA THR A 47 -4.91 -5.76 -4.21
C THR A 47 -3.66 -6.48 -3.72
N TYR A 48 -3.67 -7.03 -2.51
CA TYR A 48 -2.52 -7.75 -1.97
C TYR A 48 -2.24 -9.06 -2.72
N PHE A 49 -3.29 -9.76 -3.16
CA PHE A 49 -3.12 -10.93 -4.02
C PHE A 49 -2.48 -10.55 -5.36
N GLY A 50 -2.94 -9.47 -5.99
CA GLY A 50 -2.37 -8.95 -7.23
C GLY A 50 -0.89 -8.54 -7.07
N ILE A 51 -0.54 -7.84 -6.00
CA ILE A 51 0.85 -7.47 -5.69
C ILE A 51 1.70 -8.72 -5.51
N THR A 52 1.24 -9.69 -4.73
CA THR A 52 1.95 -10.95 -4.50
C THR A 52 2.14 -11.75 -5.78
N ALA A 53 1.09 -11.88 -6.60
CA ALA A 53 1.16 -12.56 -7.90
C ALA A 53 2.15 -11.86 -8.85
N GLY A 54 2.13 -10.52 -8.87
CA GLY A 54 3.09 -9.73 -9.64
C GLY A 54 4.53 -9.94 -9.20
N GLN A 55 4.79 -9.98 -7.89
CA GLN A 55 6.12 -10.27 -7.36
C GLN A 55 6.57 -11.70 -7.69
N MET A 56 5.68 -12.68 -7.56
CA MET A 56 5.99 -14.08 -7.85
C MET A 56 6.16 -14.35 -9.34
N SER A 57 5.63 -13.52 -10.23
CA SER A 57 5.84 -13.65 -11.68
C SER A 57 7.33 -13.58 -12.06
N VAL A 58 8.12 -12.83 -11.29
CA VAL A 58 9.58 -12.75 -11.47
C VAL A 58 10.27 -14.09 -11.15
N ALA A 59 9.69 -14.91 -10.27
CA ALA A 59 10.24 -16.20 -9.86
C ALA A 59 9.98 -17.32 -10.88
N VAL A 60 8.94 -17.20 -11.70
CA VAL A 60 8.44 -18.28 -12.55
C VAL A 60 9.16 -18.34 -13.90
N GLY A 61 9.81 -17.26 -14.34
CA GLY A 61 10.40 -17.21 -15.69
C GLY A 61 11.77 -16.56 -15.76
N THR A 62 12.62 -17.09 -16.65
CA THR A 62 13.82 -16.42 -17.12
C THR A 62 13.44 -15.37 -18.18
N PHE A 63 12.71 -14.34 -17.75
CA PHE A 63 12.36 -13.23 -18.64
C PHE A 63 13.57 -12.32 -18.82
N LEU A 64 14.25 -12.47 -19.95
CA LEU A 64 15.32 -11.57 -20.35
C LEU A 64 14.73 -10.35 -21.09
N GLY A 65 15.20 -9.17 -20.74
CA GLY A 65 14.83 -7.95 -21.45
C GLY A 65 13.45 -7.37 -21.08
N PRO A 66 12.75 -6.70 -22.02
CA PRO A 66 11.54 -5.92 -21.75
C PRO A 66 10.25 -6.75 -21.58
N THR A 67 10.32 -8.07 -21.65
CA THR A 67 9.12 -8.95 -21.72
C THR A 67 8.16 -8.74 -20.56
N LEU A 68 8.65 -8.64 -19.32
CA LEU A 68 7.79 -8.36 -18.15
C LEU A 68 7.10 -7.00 -18.23
N PHE A 69 7.78 -5.99 -18.73
CA PHE A 69 7.18 -4.66 -18.93
C PHE A 69 6.06 -4.70 -19.98
N ILE A 70 6.28 -5.45 -21.08
CA ILE A 70 5.28 -5.62 -22.14
C ILE A 70 4.06 -6.37 -21.60
N ILE A 71 4.27 -7.49 -20.87
CA ILE A 71 3.18 -8.25 -20.24
C ILE A 71 2.39 -7.36 -19.28
N THR A 72 3.08 -6.60 -18.43
CA THR A 72 2.43 -5.66 -17.51
C THR A 72 1.58 -4.63 -18.25
N GLY A 73 2.11 -4.05 -19.33
CA GLY A 73 1.37 -3.12 -20.17
C GLY A 73 0.11 -3.74 -20.77
N ILE A 74 0.21 -4.97 -21.29
CA ILE A 74 -0.96 -5.72 -21.82
C ILE A 74 -1.99 -5.96 -20.73
N ILE A 75 -1.59 -6.38 -19.53
CA ILE A 75 -2.50 -6.62 -18.40
C ILE A 75 -3.21 -5.31 -18.01
N PHE A 76 -2.49 -4.18 -17.96
CA PHE A 76 -3.11 -2.88 -17.73
C PHE A 76 -4.15 -2.53 -18.79
N CYS A 77 -3.85 -2.71 -20.07
CA CYS A 77 -4.82 -2.47 -21.14
C CYS A 77 -6.04 -3.38 -21.02
N LEU A 78 -5.83 -4.66 -20.74
CA LEU A 78 -6.91 -5.63 -20.55
C LEU A 78 -7.78 -5.30 -19.34
N SER A 79 -7.22 -4.75 -18.26
CA SER A 79 -7.99 -4.36 -17.07
C SER A 79 -8.98 -3.23 -17.32
N LEU A 80 -8.79 -2.45 -18.37
CA LEU A 80 -9.74 -1.40 -18.78
C LEU A 80 -10.98 -1.95 -19.50
N LEU A 81 -10.89 -3.14 -20.10
CA LEU A 81 -12.00 -3.71 -20.89
C LEU A 81 -13.29 -3.93 -20.06
N PRO A 82 -13.26 -4.53 -18.86
CA PRO A 82 -14.46 -4.71 -18.06
C PRO A 82 -15.11 -3.37 -17.69
N VAL A 83 -14.31 -2.34 -17.43
CA VAL A 83 -14.78 -1.00 -17.09
C VAL A 83 -15.42 -0.31 -18.31
N SER A 84 -14.76 -0.37 -19.46
CA SER A 84 -15.24 0.27 -20.70
C SER A 84 -16.47 -0.43 -21.31
N LEU A 85 -16.60 -1.73 -21.09
CA LEU A 85 -17.76 -2.52 -21.55
C LEU A 85 -18.93 -2.50 -20.56
N SER A 86 -18.73 -1.96 -19.36
CA SER A 86 -19.81 -1.85 -18.37
C SER A 86 -20.81 -0.79 -18.78
N THR A 87 -22.06 -1.21 -18.97
CA THR A 87 -23.20 -0.33 -19.25
C THR A 87 -23.82 0.27 -17.97
N ARG A 88 -23.32 -0.11 -16.80
CA ARG A 88 -23.81 0.38 -15.51
C ARG A 88 -23.30 1.79 -15.25
N SER A 89 -24.07 2.54 -14.47
CA SER A 89 -23.82 3.95 -14.16
C SER A 89 -22.35 4.26 -13.91
N THR A 90 -21.80 5.14 -14.73
CA THR A 90 -20.48 5.76 -14.48
C THR A 90 -20.44 6.34 -13.08
N PRO A 91 -19.28 6.29 -12.40
CA PRO A 91 -19.08 7.01 -11.15
C PRO A 91 -19.52 8.47 -11.36
N ALA A 92 -20.26 9.03 -10.40
CA ALA A 92 -20.48 10.46 -10.42
C ALA A 92 -19.11 11.15 -10.44
N PRO A 93 -18.93 12.22 -11.24
CA PRO A 93 -17.69 12.99 -11.18
C PRO A 93 -17.40 13.31 -9.72
N PRO A 94 -16.19 13.04 -9.20
CA PRO A 94 -15.88 13.41 -7.83
C PRO A 94 -16.21 14.91 -7.68
N ALA A 95 -17.04 15.24 -6.70
CA ALA A 95 -17.29 16.63 -6.37
C ALA A 95 -15.92 17.30 -6.27
N SER A 96 -15.74 18.47 -6.89
CA SER A 96 -14.45 19.16 -6.95
C SER A 96 -13.85 19.26 -5.55
N VAL A 97 -13.01 18.30 -5.20
CA VAL A 97 -12.35 18.27 -3.89
C VAL A 97 -11.14 19.16 -4.09
N SER A 98 -11.22 20.38 -3.58
CA SER A 98 -10.03 21.19 -3.40
C SER A 98 -9.16 20.47 -2.38
N LEU A 99 -7.94 20.10 -2.77
CA LEU A 99 -6.91 19.61 -1.86
C LEU A 99 -6.61 20.70 -0.83
N ASP A 100 -7.23 20.58 0.34
CA ASP A 100 -6.94 21.44 1.48
C ASP A 100 -6.02 20.69 2.46
N LEU A 101 -4.71 20.69 2.16
CA LEU A 101 -3.69 20.13 3.05
C LEU A 101 -3.74 20.76 4.44
N GLY A 102 -4.15 22.02 4.52
CA GLY A 102 -4.34 22.71 5.79
C GLY A 102 -5.51 22.13 6.60
N ALA A 103 -6.59 21.70 5.92
CA ALA A 103 -7.70 21.02 6.59
C ALA A 103 -7.28 19.64 7.12
N ILE A 104 -6.52 18.87 6.34
CA ILE A 104 -5.98 17.57 6.78
C ILE A 104 -5.12 17.76 8.03
N TRP A 105 -4.21 18.73 7.98
CA TRP A 105 -3.32 19.04 9.11
C TRP A 105 -4.10 19.49 10.35
N ARG A 106 -5.10 20.34 10.19
CA ARG A 106 -5.95 20.80 11.31
C ARG A 106 -6.80 19.68 11.90
N ASN A 107 -7.26 18.74 11.04
CA ASN A 107 -8.09 17.63 11.48
C ASN A 107 -7.29 16.57 12.27
N SER A 108 -6.19 16.11 11.72
CA SER A 108 -5.34 15.10 12.37
C SER A 108 -3.89 15.21 11.91
N PRO A 109 -3.04 16.00 12.61
CA PRO A 109 -1.61 16.05 12.31
C PRO A 109 -0.93 14.69 12.39
N VAL A 110 -1.38 13.85 13.33
CA VAL A 110 -0.86 12.48 13.52
C VAL A 110 -1.09 11.63 12.28
N ALA A 111 -2.31 11.65 11.74
CA ALA A 111 -2.62 10.88 10.53
C ALA A 111 -1.86 11.41 9.30
N ALA A 112 -1.77 12.74 9.14
CA ALA A 112 -1.05 13.36 8.04
C ALA A 112 0.43 12.93 8.03
N VAL A 113 1.11 13.05 9.18
CA VAL A 113 2.51 12.64 9.32
C VAL A 113 2.67 11.13 9.15
N ALA A 114 1.77 10.34 9.75
CA ALA A 114 1.83 8.88 9.64
C ALA A 114 1.67 8.42 8.18
N CYS A 115 0.67 8.90 7.43
CA CYS A 115 0.47 8.54 6.03
C CYS A 115 1.67 8.94 5.17
N PHE A 116 2.22 10.14 5.36
CA PHE A 116 3.40 10.59 4.63
C PHE A 116 4.63 9.70 4.90
N LEU A 117 4.92 9.41 6.16
CA LEU A 117 6.06 8.57 6.53
C LEU A 117 5.87 7.11 6.08
N VAL A 118 4.65 6.58 6.18
CA VAL A 118 4.31 5.25 5.68
C VAL A 118 4.46 5.17 4.17
N GLY A 119 4.05 6.21 3.44
CA GLY A 119 4.24 6.29 2.00
C GLY A 119 5.73 6.23 1.62
N ILE A 120 6.58 6.98 2.31
CA ILE A 120 8.04 6.93 2.12
C ILE A 120 8.58 5.53 2.45
N ALA A 121 8.23 4.97 3.61
CA ALA A 121 8.73 3.68 4.07
C ALA A 121 8.35 2.54 3.11
N ASN A 122 7.08 2.48 2.70
CA ASN A 122 6.58 1.47 1.76
C ASN A 122 7.16 1.65 0.35
N GLY A 123 7.31 2.89 -0.12
CA GLY A 123 7.95 3.21 -1.39
C GLY A 123 9.43 2.81 -1.41
N CYS A 124 10.16 3.12 -0.34
CA CYS A 124 11.55 2.70 -0.18
C CYS A 124 11.67 1.16 -0.12
N PHE A 125 10.84 0.51 0.69
CA PHE A 125 10.86 -0.96 0.79
C PHE A 125 10.50 -1.60 -0.55
N GLY A 126 9.46 -1.14 -1.24
CA GLY A 126 9.03 -1.67 -2.54
C GLY A 126 10.09 -1.54 -3.64
N THR A 127 10.98 -0.54 -3.54
CA THR A 127 12.05 -0.32 -4.52
C THR A 127 13.36 -0.94 -4.08
N LEU A 128 13.80 -0.64 -2.85
CA LEU A 128 15.13 -1.02 -2.35
C LEU A 128 15.15 -2.41 -1.73
N GLY A 129 14.02 -2.96 -1.30
CA GLY A 129 13.95 -4.31 -0.74
C GLY A 129 14.42 -5.39 -1.72
N ALA A 130 14.04 -5.27 -3.00
CA ALA A 130 14.50 -6.18 -4.04
C ALA A 130 16.00 -6.02 -4.32
N VAL A 131 16.51 -4.78 -4.30
CA VAL A 131 17.95 -4.47 -4.45
C VAL A 131 18.74 -5.07 -3.29
N TYR A 132 18.27 -4.90 -2.06
CA TYR A 132 18.89 -5.51 -0.88
C TYR A 132 18.96 -7.04 -1.01
N GLY A 133 17.87 -7.69 -1.37
CA GLY A 133 17.84 -9.15 -1.56
C GLY A 133 18.84 -9.61 -2.63
N SER A 134 18.93 -8.91 -3.75
CA SER A 134 19.90 -9.25 -4.81
C SER A 134 21.36 -9.03 -4.37
N GLN A 135 21.65 -7.97 -3.64
CA GLN A 135 23.00 -7.69 -3.12
C GLN A 135 23.44 -8.67 -2.03
N THR A 136 22.50 -9.28 -1.32
CA THR A 136 22.80 -10.35 -0.34
C THR A 136 22.93 -11.73 -0.97
N GLY A 137 22.96 -11.81 -2.32
CA GLY A 137 23.16 -13.06 -3.07
C GLY A 137 21.91 -13.94 -3.16
N MET A 138 20.72 -13.42 -2.85
CA MET A 138 19.48 -14.17 -3.04
C MET A 138 19.17 -14.35 -4.53
N SER A 139 18.64 -15.52 -4.89
CA SER A 139 18.10 -15.75 -6.22
C SER A 139 16.88 -14.85 -6.48
N PRO A 140 16.55 -14.51 -7.74
CA PRO A 140 15.36 -13.72 -8.06
C PRO A 140 14.08 -14.30 -7.45
N ALA A 141 13.95 -15.63 -7.42
CA ALA A 141 12.82 -16.31 -6.80
C ALA A 141 12.77 -16.08 -5.26
N ALA A 142 13.93 -16.13 -4.59
CA ALA A 142 14.00 -15.86 -3.16
C ALA A 142 13.68 -14.41 -2.83
N VAL A 143 14.15 -13.46 -3.66
CA VAL A 143 13.79 -12.03 -3.53
C VAL A 143 12.28 -11.83 -3.69
N ALA A 144 11.68 -12.41 -4.73
CA ALA A 144 10.24 -12.34 -4.97
C ALA A 144 9.44 -12.93 -3.79
N ALA A 145 9.87 -14.07 -3.26
CA ALA A 145 9.25 -14.72 -2.10
C ALA A 145 9.38 -13.85 -0.83
N MET A 146 10.55 -13.24 -0.60
CA MET A 146 10.79 -12.33 0.52
C MET A 146 9.85 -11.11 0.47
N MET A 147 9.75 -10.46 -0.68
CA MET A 147 8.87 -9.32 -0.89
C MET A 147 7.39 -9.71 -0.71
N SER A 148 7.00 -10.86 -1.27
CA SER A 148 5.66 -11.42 -1.11
C SER A 148 5.33 -11.74 0.35
N ALA A 149 6.28 -12.29 1.11
CA ALA A 149 6.11 -12.59 2.53
C ALA A 149 5.81 -11.32 3.35
N ALA A 150 6.46 -10.20 3.06
CA ALA A 150 6.16 -8.91 3.70
C ALA A 150 4.72 -8.44 3.44
N VAL A 151 4.28 -8.50 2.18
CA VAL A 151 2.93 -8.08 1.77
C VAL A 151 1.87 -8.99 2.40
N LEU A 152 2.06 -10.31 2.36
CA LEU A 152 1.14 -11.27 2.95
C LEU A 152 1.08 -11.14 4.48
N ALA A 153 2.22 -10.94 5.14
CA ALA A 153 2.24 -10.67 6.58
C ALA A 153 1.47 -9.39 6.92
N GLY A 154 1.61 -8.33 6.11
CA GLY A 154 0.83 -7.11 6.21
C GLY A 154 -0.67 -7.34 6.04
N ALA A 155 -1.07 -8.15 5.05
CA ALA A 155 -2.47 -8.50 4.84
C ALA A 155 -3.07 -9.27 6.05
N LEU A 156 -2.34 -10.24 6.59
CA LEU A 156 -2.80 -11.06 7.70
C LEU A 156 -2.93 -10.28 9.00
N ILE A 157 -2.01 -9.35 9.28
CA ILE A 157 -2.00 -8.59 10.53
C ILE A 157 -3.07 -7.49 10.56
N GLN A 158 -3.61 -7.07 9.41
CA GLN A 158 -4.58 -5.97 9.35
C GLN A 158 -5.82 -6.22 10.21
N ILE A 159 -6.35 -7.46 10.21
CA ILE A 159 -7.54 -7.79 10.99
C ILE A 159 -7.27 -7.67 12.51
N PRO A 160 -6.23 -8.32 13.08
CA PRO A 160 -5.95 -8.17 14.51
C PRO A 160 -5.55 -6.75 14.90
N VAL A 161 -4.75 -6.06 14.11
CA VAL A 161 -4.36 -4.66 14.39
C VAL A 161 -5.57 -3.74 14.30
N GLY A 162 -6.44 -3.92 13.32
CA GLY A 162 -7.69 -3.18 13.21
C GLY A 162 -8.56 -3.34 14.46
N LYS A 163 -8.80 -4.58 14.90
CA LYS A 163 -9.57 -4.85 16.12
C LYS A 163 -8.97 -4.21 17.38
N ILE A 164 -7.63 -4.31 17.53
CA ILE A 164 -6.94 -3.67 18.67
C ILE A 164 -7.09 -2.14 18.58
N SER A 165 -6.96 -1.59 17.40
CA SER A 165 -7.12 -0.16 17.12
C SER A 165 -8.54 0.36 17.41
N ASP A 166 -9.58 -0.48 17.28
CA ASP A 166 -10.96 -0.09 17.54
C ASP A 166 -11.29 -0.04 19.05
N ILE A 167 -10.56 -0.78 19.88
CA ILE A 167 -10.77 -0.86 21.33
C ILE A 167 -9.72 -0.10 22.16
N THR A 168 -8.72 0.48 21.49
CA THR A 168 -7.60 1.19 22.13
C THR A 168 -7.40 2.54 21.46
N ASP A 169 -6.71 3.47 22.09
CA ASP A 169 -6.32 4.72 21.43
C ASP A 169 -5.40 4.41 20.23
N ARG A 170 -5.87 4.79 19.04
CA ARG A 170 -5.19 4.52 17.75
C ARG A 170 -3.76 5.07 17.72
N ARG A 171 -3.45 6.11 18.50
CA ARG A 171 -2.10 6.68 18.59
C ARG A 171 -1.10 5.71 19.19
N TYR A 172 -1.51 4.96 20.21
CA TYR A 172 -0.65 3.92 20.80
C TYR A 172 -0.41 2.76 19.85
N VAL A 173 -1.45 2.36 19.09
CA VAL A 173 -1.33 1.31 18.07
C VAL A 173 -0.39 1.75 16.95
N LEU A 174 -0.53 3.00 16.46
CA LEU A 174 0.39 3.59 15.48
C LEU A 174 1.83 3.64 16.00
N ALA A 175 2.02 4.11 17.23
CA ALA A 175 3.36 4.21 17.83
C ALA A 175 4.00 2.81 18.01
N ALA A 176 3.24 1.83 18.49
CA ALA A 176 3.72 0.47 18.69
C ALA A 176 4.07 -0.21 17.35
N ALA A 177 3.21 -0.07 16.33
CA ALA A 177 3.46 -0.65 15.01
C ALA A 177 4.65 0.05 14.32
N ALA A 178 4.73 1.38 14.37
CA ALA A 178 5.86 2.12 13.80
C ALA A 178 7.17 1.80 14.52
N GLY A 179 7.15 1.71 15.86
CA GLY A 179 8.31 1.32 16.67
C GLY A 179 8.78 -0.10 16.35
N GLY A 180 7.85 -1.05 16.27
CA GLY A 180 8.14 -2.43 15.91
C GLY A 180 8.71 -2.58 14.49
N ALA A 181 8.12 -1.88 13.50
CA ALA A 181 8.66 -1.85 12.13
C ALA A 181 10.08 -1.24 12.09
N SER A 182 10.30 -0.15 12.83
CA SER A 182 11.61 0.50 12.94
C SER A 182 12.64 -0.43 13.57
N ILE A 183 12.27 -1.15 14.63
CA ILE A 183 13.16 -2.14 15.28
C ILE A 183 13.50 -3.27 14.30
N ALA A 184 12.52 -3.80 13.56
CA ALA A 184 12.79 -4.84 12.57
C ALA A 184 13.75 -4.36 11.48
N GLY A 185 13.56 -3.13 10.97
CA GLY A 185 14.47 -2.50 10.01
C GLY A 185 15.88 -2.28 10.57
N LEU A 186 15.99 -1.78 11.81
CA LEU A 186 17.27 -1.59 12.49
C LEU A 186 18.00 -2.92 12.74
N LEU A 187 17.29 -3.97 13.09
CA LEU A 187 17.87 -5.30 13.25
C LEU A 187 18.46 -5.83 11.94
N ILE A 188 17.79 -5.60 10.80
CA ILE A 188 18.34 -5.97 9.49
C ILE A 188 19.63 -5.17 9.22
N LEU A 189 19.62 -3.87 9.51
CA LEU A 189 20.79 -2.98 9.28
C LEU A 189 21.98 -3.35 10.14
N ILE A 190 21.76 -3.62 11.45
CA ILE A 190 22.82 -3.87 12.44
C ILE A 190 23.34 -5.30 12.32
N LEU A 191 22.46 -6.28 12.28
CA LEU A 191 22.84 -7.70 12.29
C LEU A 191 23.37 -8.17 10.94
N ARG A 192 22.98 -7.49 9.84
CA ARG A 192 23.33 -7.89 8.46
C ARG A 192 23.18 -9.39 8.25
N PRO A 193 21.98 -9.95 8.50
CA PRO A 193 21.82 -11.39 8.60
C PRO A 193 22.18 -12.09 7.29
N GLN A 194 23.03 -13.12 7.41
CA GLN A 194 23.42 -14.00 6.28
C GLN A 194 22.44 -15.16 6.13
N SER A 195 21.64 -15.45 7.14
CA SER A 195 20.63 -16.50 7.11
C SER A 195 19.36 -16.01 6.41
N ALA A 196 18.95 -16.69 5.36
CA ALA A 196 17.71 -16.41 4.65
C ALA A 196 16.50 -16.42 5.59
N TYR A 197 16.44 -17.38 6.52
CA TYR A 197 15.34 -17.48 7.50
C TYR A 197 15.21 -16.22 8.36
N LEU A 198 16.33 -15.67 8.82
CA LEU A 198 16.32 -14.47 9.67
C LEU A 198 15.91 -13.24 8.84
N VAL A 199 16.40 -13.12 7.61
CA VAL A 199 15.96 -12.04 6.69
C VAL A 199 14.46 -12.12 6.44
N PHE A 200 13.94 -13.30 6.06
CA PHE A 200 12.52 -13.51 5.83
C PHE A 200 11.67 -13.18 7.05
N SER A 201 12.10 -13.61 8.25
CA SER A 201 11.38 -13.32 9.49
C SER A 201 11.34 -11.84 9.79
N LEU A 202 12.47 -11.14 9.73
CA LEU A 202 12.54 -9.70 10.00
C LEU A 202 11.77 -8.89 8.97
N VAL A 203 11.87 -9.23 7.69
CA VAL A 203 11.14 -8.57 6.60
C VAL A 203 9.64 -8.82 6.72
N SER A 204 9.22 -10.02 7.13
CA SER A 204 7.80 -10.31 7.37
C SER A 204 7.25 -9.53 8.56
N ILE A 205 8.02 -9.41 9.66
CA ILE A 205 7.64 -8.59 10.81
C ILE A 205 7.54 -7.11 10.41
N TYR A 206 8.54 -6.61 9.67
CA TYR A 206 8.51 -5.26 9.13
C TYR A 206 7.25 -5.04 8.28
N GLY A 207 6.99 -5.91 7.31
CA GLY A 207 5.83 -5.82 6.42
C GLY A 207 4.51 -5.89 7.17
N ALA A 208 4.38 -6.83 8.13
CA ALA A 208 3.21 -6.92 8.98
C ALA A 208 2.88 -5.57 9.64
N LEU A 209 3.86 -4.94 10.25
CA LEU A 209 3.64 -3.71 11.00
C LEU A 209 3.53 -2.48 10.08
N ALA A 210 4.39 -2.35 9.07
CA ALA A 210 4.41 -1.20 8.18
C ALA A 210 3.16 -1.08 7.30
N TYR A 211 2.67 -2.20 6.75
CA TYR A 211 1.45 -2.17 5.93
C TYR A 211 0.16 -1.94 6.72
N ALA A 212 0.14 -2.26 8.03
CA ALA A 212 -1.00 -1.98 8.89
C ALA A 212 -1.11 -0.50 9.28
N LEU A 213 0.00 0.25 9.27
CA LEU A 213 0.03 1.66 9.72
C LEU A 213 -0.92 2.55 8.93
N TYR A 214 -1.00 2.38 7.61
CA TYR A 214 -1.84 3.21 6.76
C TYR A 214 -3.32 3.13 7.16
N SER A 215 -3.85 1.93 7.31
CA SER A 215 -5.25 1.72 7.66
C SER A 215 -5.61 2.30 9.03
N VAL A 216 -4.70 2.17 10.01
CA VAL A 216 -4.90 2.76 11.35
C VAL A 216 -4.79 4.28 11.31
N ALA A 217 -3.89 4.85 10.51
CA ALA A 217 -3.74 6.29 10.35
C ALA A 217 -4.99 6.92 9.70
N VAL A 218 -5.51 6.31 8.64
CA VAL A 218 -6.76 6.74 7.99
C VAL A 218 -7.95 6.61 8.95
N ALA A 219 -8.05 5.51 9.70
CA ALA A 219 -9.09 5.35 10.71
C ALA A 219 -8.99 6.44 11.79
N HIS A 220 -7.77 6.78 12.25
CA HIS A 220 -7.56 7.88 13.20
C HIS A 220 -7.98 9.24 12.63
N ALA A 221 -7.69 9.52 11.35
CA ALA A 221 -8.16 10.74 10.70
C ALA A 221 -9.68 10.80 10.65
N ASN A 222 -10.32 9.68 10.34
CA ASN A 222 -11.77 9.57 10.24
C ASN A 222 -12.48 9.76 11.58
N ASP A 223 -11.90 9.33 12.69
CA ASP A 223 -12.47 9.56 14.03
C ASP A 223 -12.56 11.06 14.40
N HIS A 224 -11.72 11.90 13.75
CA HIS A 224 -11.69 13.35 13.99
C HIS A 224 -12.38 14.15 12.88
N ALA A 225 -12.91 13.46 11.86
CA ALA A 225 -13.61 14.10 10.74
C ALA A 225 -15.04 14.48 11.12
N GLY A 226 -15.49 15.67 10.70
CA GLY A 226 -16.90 16.04 10.73
C GLY A 226 -17.73 15.19 9.77
N SER A 227 -19.01 15.02 10.07
CA SER A 227 -19.95 14.29 9.21
C SER A 227 -20.01 14.95 7.81
N GLY A 228 -19.42 14.33 6.80
CA GLY A 228 -19.37 14.79 5.41
C GLY A 228 -17.98 15.05 4.83
N ASP A 229 -16.92 15.08 5.65
CA ASP A 229 -15.55 15.36 5.18
C ASP A 229 -14.71 14.10 4.89
N PHE A 230 -15.29 12.90 5.07
CA PHE A 230 -14.59 11.62 4.88
C PHE A 230 -13.91 11.48 3.50
N VAL A 231 -14.63 11.84 2.43
CA VAL A 231 -14.12 11.71 1.06
C VAL A 231 -12.95 12.68 0.81
N LYS A 232 -13.05 13.89 1.37
CA LYS A 232 -12.00 14.91 1.25
C LYS A 232 -10.73 14.50 2.01
N LEU A 233 -10.91 13.96 3.21
CA LEU A 233 -9.79 13.52 4.06
C LEU A 233 -9.09 12.27 3.51
N SER A 234 -9.85 11.26 3.12
CA SER A 234 -9.28 10.03 2.55
C SER A 234 -8.55 10.31 1.24
N GLY A 235 -9.15 11.11 0.34
CA GLY A 235 -8.50 11.51 -0.90
C GLY A 235 -7.22 12.33 -0.70
N GLY A 236 -7.20 13.20 0.31
CA GLY A 236 -6.03 14.02 0.62
C GLY A 236 -4.91 13.27 1.36
N LEU A 237 -5.21 12.18 2.07
CA LEU A 237 -4.22 11.34 2.72
C LEU A 237 -3.56 10.31 1.77
N LEU A 238 -4.17 10.06 0.60
CA LEU A 238 -3.65 9.20 -0.46
C LEU A 238 -2.65 9.91 -1.38
N LEU A 239 -2.67 11.24 -1.42
CA LEU A 239 -1.77 12.08 -2.23
C LEU A 239 -0.55 12.52 -1.44
#